data_a0acb5a64826edd71305f768284cf79b
#
_entry.id   a0acb5a64826edd71305f768284cf79b
#
_cell.length_a   1.000
_cell.length_b   1.000
_cell.length_c   1.000
_cell.angle_alpha   90.00
_cell.angle_beta   90.00
_cell.angle_gamma   90.00
#
_symmetry.space_group_name_H-M   'P 1'
#
loop_
_entity.id
_entity.type
_entity.pdbx_description
1 polymer ?
#
loop_
_entity_poly.entity_id
_entity_poly.type
_entity_poly.pdbx_seq_one_letter_code
_entity_poly.pdbx_strand_id
1 'polypeptide(L)'
;MSKPTESELEILSLLWEMKEATVRQIHERLAETKDTGYTTTLKTLQNMHGKQMVNRNEAQRTHVYSPATNQKDTQKSLLKNLVTTAFGGSAQKLVLQALGEENPSKEELDEIRAFLDQLENTK
;
A
#
# COMPACT_ATOMS: atom_id res chain seq x y z
N MET A 1 -0.71 -13.31 9.24
CA MET A 1 0.05 -12.11 8.94
C MET A 1 -0.71 -10.87 9.42
N SER A 2 -0.04 -9.98 10.11
CA SER A 2 -0.68 -8.76 10.62
C SER A 2 -1.05 -7.83 9.49
N LYS A 3 -2.24 -7.25 9.58
CA LYS A 3 -2.66 -6.22 8.66
C LYS A 3 -1.87 -4.93 8.97
N PRO A 4 -1.29 -4.27 7.97
CA PRO A 4 -0.57 -3.03 8.23
C PRO A 4 -1.51 -1.92 8.68
N THR A 5 -1.03 -1.10 9.60
CA THR A 5 -1.72 0.13 9.98
C THR A 5 -1.58 1.13 8.82
N GLU A 6 -2.33 2.23 8.90
CA GLU A 6 -2.23 3.28 7.88
C GLU A 6 -0.81 3.81 7.76
N SER A 7 -0.15 4.09 8.88
CA SER A 7 1.23 4.59 8.88
C SER A 7 2.21 3.57 8.32
N GLU A 8 2.01 2.30 8.65
CA GLU A 8 2.85 1.23 8.11
C GLU A 8 2.65 1.07 6.61
N LEU A 9 1.42 1.18 6.16
CA LEU A 9 1.11 1.08 4.73
C LEU A 9 1.73 2.23 3.93
N GLU A 10 1.74 3.44 4.48
CA GLU A 10 2.41 4.57 3.85
C GLU A 10 3.89 4.27 3.62
N ILE A 11 4.55 3.69 4.62
CA ILE A 11 5.96 3.33 4.51
C ILE A 11 6.16 2.19 3.51
N LEU A 12 5.30 1.16 3.56
CA LEU A 12 5.37 0.07 2.59
C LEU A 12 5.22 0.59 1.17
N SER A 13 4.30 1.52 0.94
CA SER A 13 4.08 2.10 -0.38
C SER A 13 5.33 2.79 -0.91
N LEU A 14 6.03 3.52 -0.04
CA LEU A 14 7.29 4.15 -0.42
C LEU A 14 8.37 3.10 -0.72
N LEU A 15 8.44 2.05 0.07
CA LEU A 15 9.44 0.98 -0.14
C LEU A 15 9.16 0.21 -1.42
N TRP A 16 7.90 -0.04 -1.76
CA TRP A 16 7.59 -0.69 -3.04
C TRP A 16 8.03 0.17 -4.22
N GLU A 17 7.88 1.49 -4.11
CA GLU A 17 8.32 2.44 -5.13
C GLU A 17 9.85 2.53 -5.20
N MET A 18 10.50 2.69 -4.05
CA MET A 18 11.95 2.91 -3.95
C MET A 18 12.76 1.62 -4.01
N LYS A 19 12.13 0.49 -3.73
CA LYS A 19 12.69 -0.85 -3.64
C LYS A 19 13.48 -1.08 -2.35
N GLU A 20 14.32 -0.15 -1.97
CA GLU A 20 15.01 -0.19 -0.69
C GLU A 20 15.34 1.24 -0.28
N ALA A 21 15.47 1.49 1.02
CA ALA A 21 15.76 2.82 1.52
C ALA A 21 16.23 2.79 2.96
N THR A 22 16.97 3.82 3.33
CA THR A 22 17.33 4.08 4.74
C THR A 22 16.17 4.77 5.42
N VAL A 23 16.22 4.81 6.78
CA VAL A 23 15.21 5.53 7.55
C VAL A 23 15.15 7.01 7.12
N ARG A 24 16.33 7.61 6.91
CA ARG A 24 16.40 9.02 6.50
C ARG A 24 15.69 9.26 5.18
N GLN A 25 15.92 8.40 4.19
CA GLN A 25 15.30 8.53 2.88
C GLN A 25 13.79 8.41 2.97
N ILE A 26 13.31 7.46 3.77
CA ILE A 26 11.88 7.27 3.98
C ILE A 26 11.29 8.48 4.68
N HIS A 27 11.96 8.96 5.72
CA HIS A 27 11.50 10.11 6.48
C HIS A 27 11.40 11.37 5.61
N GLU A 28 12.40 11.61 4.76
CA GLU A 28 12.39 12.76 3.86
C GLU A 28 11.19 12.74 2.93
N ARG A 29 10.84 11.57 2.42
CA ARG A 29 9.66 11.41 1.56
C ARG A 29 8.36 11.63 2.34
N LEU A 30 8.26 11.08 3.54
CA LEU A 30 7.09 11.28 4.40
C LEU A 30 6.91 12.74 4.77
N ALA A 31 8.01 13.42 5.05
CA ALA A 31 7.98 14.82 5.48
C ALA A 31 7.47 15.77 4.39
N GLU A 32 7.48 15.36 3.14
CA GLU A 32 6.95 16.17 2.04
C GLU A 32 5.43 16.40 2.15
N THR A 33 4.73 15.45 2.75
CA THR A 33 3.26 15.49 2.81
C THR A 33 2.69 15.39 4.22
N LYS A 34 3.54 15.16 5.21
CA LYS A 34 3.10 14.85 6.57
C LYS A 34 4.04 15.44 7.59
N ASP A 35 3.49 16.00 8.65
CA ASP A 35 4.29 16.50 9.76
C ASP A 35 4.60 15.33 10.70
N THR A 36 5.76 14.73 10.53
CA THR A 36 6.17 13.57 11.33
C THR A 36 7.66 13.71 11.71
N GLY A 37 8.01 13.26 12.90
CA GLY A 37 9.39 13.30 13.37
C GLY A 37 10.18 12.09 12.94
N TYR A 38 11.50 12.27 12.83
CA TYR A 38 12.41 11.19 12.46
C TYR A 38 12.30 9.99 13.39
N THR A 39 12.21 10.26 14.69
CA THR A 39 12.12 9.21 15.72
C THR A 39 10.86 8.36 15.52
N THR A 40 9.75 8.98 15.12
CA THR A 40 8.51 8.26 14.85
C THR A 40 8.69 7.34 13.65
N THR A 41 9.31 7.82 12.57
CA THR A 41 9.58 7.01 11.39
C THR A 41 10.47 5.82 11.73
N LEU A 42 11.53 6.07 12.49
CA LEU A 42 12.46 5.03 12.94
C LEU A 42 11.72 3.95 13.74
N LYS A 43 10.93 4.37 14.71
CA LYS A 43 10.20 3.45 15.58
C LYS A 43 9.20 2.63 14.79
N THR A 44 8.49 3.25 13.85
CA THR A 44 7.54 2.54 12.99
C THR A 44 8.25 1.45 12.18
N LEU A 45 9.39 1.79 11.58
CA LEU A 45 10.18 0.82 10.81
C LEU A 45 10.69 -0.32 11.69
N GLN A 46 11.13 -0.03 12.90
CA GLN A 46 11.58 -1.06 13.82
C GLN A 46 10.43 -2.01 14.17
N ASN A 47 9.24 -1.47 14.40
CA ASN A 47 8.06 -2.27 14.68
C ASN A 47 7.68 -3.13 13.48
N MET A 48 7.75 -2.56 12.26
CA MET A 48 7.47 -3.30 11.04
C MET A 48 8.46 -4.43 10.83
N HIS A 49 9.72 -4.21 11.17
CA HIS A 49 10.73 -5.26 11.09
C HIS A 49 10.40 -6.39 12.07
N GLY A 50 9.98 -6.05 13.29
CA GLY A 50 9.56 -7.03 14.27
C GLY A 50 8.34 -7.84 13.82
N LYS A 51 7.47 -7.25 13.03
CA LYS A 51 6.28 -7.90 12.47
C LYS A 51 6.58 -8.62 11.15
N GLN A 52 7.81 -8.58 10.68
CA GLN A 52 8.23 -9.22 9.43
C GLN A 52 7.58 -8.59 8.18
N MET A 53 7.23 -7.33 8.27
CA MET A 53 6.70 -6.57 7.11
C MET A 53 7.80 -6.02 6.22
N VAL A 54 8.99 -5.83 6.79
CA VAL A 54 10.16 -5.34 6.06
C VAL A 54 11.36 -6.19 6.41
N ASN A 55 12.31 -6.24 5.48
CA ASN A 55 13.63 -6.80 5.70
C ASN A 55 14.57 -5.66 6.05
N ARG A 56 15.63 -5.95 6.78
CA ARG A 56 16.61 -4.96 7.19
C ARG A 56 18.01 -5.48 6.90
N ASN A 57 18.74 -4.78 6.05
CA ASN A 57 20.14 -5.09 5.75
C ASN A 57 21.01 -4.32 6.72
N GLU A 58 21.72 -5.05 7.59
CA GLU A 58 22.54 -4.48 8.64
C GLU A 58 24.04 -4.61 8.32
N ALA A 59 24.38 -4.91 7.08
CA ALA A 59 25.76 -5.12 6.66
C ALA A 59 26.62 -3.85 6.82
N GLN A 60 25.98 -2.69 6.76
CA GLN A 60 26.63 -1.41 6.96
C GLN A 60 26.11 -0.74 8.24
N ARG A 61 26.79 0.32 8.67
CA ARG A 61 26.38 1.06 9.85
C ARG A 61 24.96 1.59 9.71
N THR A 62 24.63 2.11 8.53
CA THR A 62 23.29 2.60 8.23
C THR A 62 22.46 1.43 7.69
N HIS A 63 21.38 1.09 8.37
CA HIS A 63 20.52 0.00 7.97
C HIS A 63 19.69 0.40 6.76
N VAL A 64 19.51 -0.55 5.85
CA VAL A 64 18.69 -0.37 4.65
C VAL A 64 17.48 -1.29 4.75
N TYR A 65 16.31 -0.71 4.59
CA TYR A 65 15.05 -1.46 4.66
C TYR A 65 14.51 -1.74 3.27
N SER A 66 13.87 -2.87 3.13
CA SER A 66 13.17 -3.25 1.89
C SER A 66 11.86 -3.95 2.27
N PRO A 67 10.85 -3.93 1.38
CA PRO A 67 9.60 -4.59 1.71
C PRO A 67 9.77 -6.10 1.73
N ALA A 68 9.22 -6.75 2.77
CA ALA A 68 9.21 -8.20 2.86
C ALA A 68 7.94 -8.77 2.22
N THR A 69 6.96 -7.92 1.92
CA THR A 69 5.68 -8.33 1.37
C THR A 69 5.55 -7.85 -0.08
N ASN A 70 4.83 -8.61 -0.88
CA ASN A 70 4.54 -8.25 -2.26
C ASN A 70 3.41 -7.22 -2.29
N GLN A 71 3.60 -6.16 -3.08
CA GLN A 71 2.61 -5.08 -3.17
C GLN A 71 1.24 -5.59 -3.60
N LYS A 72 1.21 -6.40 -4.65
CA LYS A 72 -0.04 -6.89 -5.20
C LYS A 72 -0.78 -7.79 -4.21
N ASP A 73 -0.04 -8.64 -3.51
CA ASP A 73 -0.63 -9.54 -2.51
C ASP A 73 -1.20 -8.76 -1.33
N THR A 74 -0.49 -7.72 -0.89
CA THR A 74 -0.96 -6.85 0.18
C THR A 74 -2.22 -6.12 -0.25
N GLN A 75 -2.24 -5.59 -1.47
CA GLN A 75 -3.41 -4.90 -2.02
C GLN A 75 -4.62 -5.83 -2.10
N LYS A 76 -4.41 -7.07 -2.55
CA LYS A 76 -5.49 -8.07 -2.61
C LYS A 76 -6.09 -8.33 -1.24
N SER A 77 -5.24 -8.50 -0.25
CA SER A 77 -5.67 -8.77 1.12
C SER A 77 -6.47 -7.59 1.69
N LEU A 78 -5.97 -6.38 1.50
CA LEU A 78 -6.65 -5.18 1.97
C LEU A 78 -7.99 -5.00 1.28
N LEU A 79 -8.03 -5.21 -0.02
CA LEU A 79 -9.27 -5.09 -0.79
C LEU A 79 -10.32 -6.10 -0.33
N LYS A 80 -9.91 -7.35 -0.18
CA LYS A 80 -10.82 -8.41 0.28
C LYS A 80 -11.39 -8.08 1.65
N ASN A 81 -10.55 -7.60 2.55
CA ASN A 81 -10.97 -7.22 3.89
C ASN A 81 -11.98 -6.06 3.83
N LEU A 82 -11.69 -5.04 3.02
CA LEU A 82 -12.57 -3.88 2.88
C LEU A 82 -13.92 -4.27 2.32
N VAL A 83 -13.95 -5.10 1.29
CA VAL A 83 -15.20 -5.59 0.70
C VAL A 83 -16.03 -6.33 1.77
N THR A 84 -15.39 -7.19 2.53
CA THR A 84 -16.07 -8.00 3.54
C THR A 84 -16.57 -7.15 4.71
N THR A 85 -15.72 -6.28 5.25
CA THR A 85 -16.03 -5.58 6.50
C THR A 85 -16.83 -4.29 6.30
N ALA A 86 -16.57 -3.56 5.22
CA ALA A 86 -17.21 -2.26 5.00
C ALA A 86 -18.34 -2.30 3.98
N PHE A 87 -18.28 -3.24 3.02
CA PHE A 87 -19.25 -3.29 1.92
C PHE A 87 -20.11 -4.56 1.93
N GLY A 88 -20.20 -5.22 3.08
CA GLY A 88 -21.08 -6.35 3.26
C GLY A 88 -20.84 -7.51 2.31
N GLY A 89 -19.60 -7.66 1.84
CA GLY A 89 -19.23 -8.71 0.90
C GLY A 89 -19.48 -8.35 -0.57
N SER A 90 -19.94 -7.12 -0.85
CA SER A 90 -20.29 -6.72 -2.21
C SER A 90 -19.19 -5.91 -2.87
N ALA A 91 -18.44 -6.55 -3.77
CA ALA A 91 -17.44 -5.86 -4.58
C ALA A 91 -18.10 -4.82 -5.50
N GLN A 92 -19.32 -5.11 -5.97
CA GLN A 92 -20.06 -4.18 -6.81
C GLN A 92 -20.29 -2.83 -6.10
N LYS A 93 -20.70 -2.87 -4.83
CA LYS A 93 -20.95 -1.65 -4.06
C LYS A 93 -19.68 -0.83 -3.90
N LEU A 94 -18.56 -1.52 -3.63
CA LEU A 94 -17.27 -0.84 -3.52
C LEU A 94 -16.89 -0.17 -4.83
N VAL A 95 -17.01 -0.89 -5.96
CA VAL A 95 -16.63 -0.37 -7.28
C VAL A 95 -17.47 0.85 -7.65
N LEU A 96 -18.78 0.76 -7.47
CA LEU A 96 -19.67 1.88 -7.82
C LEU A 96 -19.37 3.12 -6.97
N GLN A 97 -19.13 2.92 -5.70
CA GLN A 97 -18.79 4.05 -4.83
C GLN A 97 -17.44 4.65 -5.17
N ALA A 98 -16.44 3.81 -5.43
CA ALA A 98 -15.11 4.28 -5.80
C ALA A 98 -15.16 5.12 -7.07
N LEU A 99 -15.89 4.65 -8.09
CA LEU A 99 -16.01 5.39 -9.35
C LEU A 99 -16.75 6.71 -9.16
N GLY A 100 -17.77 6.73 -8.30
CA GLY A 100 -18.54 7.94 -8.03
C GLY A 100 -17.74 8.99 -7.25
N GLU A 101 -16.90 8.55 -6.32
CA GLU A 101 -16.15 9.47 -5.45
C GLU A 101 -14.87 10.00 -6.09
N GLU A 102 -14.17 9.17 -6.87
CA GLU A 102 -12.85 9.51 -7.38
C GLU A 102 -12.85 10.24 -8.71
N ASN A 103 -14.01 10.37 -9.36
CA ASN A 103 -14.15 11.08 -10.64
C ASN A 103 -13.08 10.67 -11.66
N PRO A 104 -13.07 9.41 -12.08
CA PRO A 104 -12.03 8.95 -13.00
C PRO A 104 -12.07 9.69 -14.33
N SER A 105 -10.92 9.84 -14.96
CA SER A 105 -10.81 10.49 -16.27
C SER A 105 -11.46 9.64 -17.36
N LYS A 106 -11.64 10.25 -18.54
CA LYS A 106 -12.19 9.53 -19.68
C LYS A 106 -11.31 8.32 -20.03
N GLU A 107 -10.01 8.51 -20.01
CA GLU A 107 -9.05 7.43 -20.30
C GLU A 107 -9.17 6.30 -19.28
N GLU A 108 -9.29 6.65 -18.01
CA GLU A 108 -9.46 5.65 -16.95
C GLU A 108 -10.77 4.89 -17.12
N LEU A 109 -11.85 5.59 -17.44
CA LEU A 109 -13.15 4.96 -17.67
C LEU A 109 -13.11 4.00 -18.89
N ASP A 110 -12.39 4.40 -19.95
CA ASP A 110 -12.24 3.56 -21.13
C ASP A 110 -11.49 2.27 -20.77
N GLU A 111 -10.45 2.35 -19.95
CA GLU A 111 -9.72 1.18 -19.49
C GLU A 111 -10.60 0.28 -18.62
N ILE A 112 -11.43 0.88 -17.76
CA ILE A 112 -12.36 0.12 -16.93
C ILE A 112 -13.39 -0.61 -17.79
N ARG A 113 -13.93 0.07 -18.81
CA ARG A 113 -14.88 -0.55 -19.75
C ARG A 113 -14.25 -1.72 -20.47
N ALA A 114 -13.01 -1.54 -20.94
CA ALA A 114 -12.29 -2.62 -21.63
C ALA A 114 -12.08 -3.81 -20.72
N PHE A 115 -11.76 -3.56 -19.45
CA PHE A 115 -11.58 -4.62 -18.47
C PHE A 115 -12.89 -5.38 -18.22
N LEU A 116 -13.99 -4.65 -18.10
CA LEU A 116 -15.32 -5.27 -17.92
C LEU A 116 -15.67 -6.16 -19.11
N ASP A 117 -15.42 -5.68 -20.32
CA ASP A 117 -15.67 -6.46 -21.54
C ASP A 117 -14.85 -7.74 -21.53
N GLN A 118 -13.58 -7.64 -21.11
CA GLN A 118 -12.70 -8.81 -21.03
C GLN A 118 -13.24 -9.84 -20.04
N LEU A 119 -13.73 -9.39 -18.88
CA LEU A 119 -14.30 -10.28 -17.88
C LEU A 119 -15.55 -10.99 -18.40
N GLU A 120 -16.40 -10.28 -19.15
CA GLU A 120 -17.60 -10.87 -19.73
C GLU A 120 -17.25 -11.92 -20.76
N ASN A 121 -16.21 -11.69 -21.57
CA ASN A 121 -15.81 -12.59 -22.64
C ASN A 121 -15.13 -13.87 -22.13
N THR A 122 -14.71 -13.92 -20.87
CA THR A 122 -14.05 -15.09 -20.31
C THR A 122 -15.01 -16.01 -19.55
N LYS A 123 -16.28 -15.65 -19.48
CA LYS A 123 -17.30 -16.46 -18.79
C LYS A 123 -17.95 -17.48 -19.72
#